data_ecf39f3b97b458acb6344b03a1fc81a9
#
_entry.id   ecf39f3b97b458acb6344b03a1fc81a9
#
_cell.length_a   1.000
_cell.length_b   1.000
_cell.length_c   1.000
_cell.angle_alpha   90.00
_cell.angle_beta   90.00
_cell.angle_gamma   90.00
#
_symmetry.space_group_name_H-M   'P 1'
#
loop_
_entity.id
_entity.type
_entity.pdbx_description
1 polymer ?
#
loop_
_entity_poly.entity_id
_entity_poly.type
_entity_poly.pdbx_seq_one_letter_code
_entity_poly.pdbx_strand_id
1 'polypeptide(L)'
;IDSIVIDEIAFSLVENIFNRDKEKFFHWGATFINQEKIRDIIKDLYRLHSFINQLDKYDKALKLIFEEETELFANHFIFFKPQALNMIIEITKFLEKAENEYDGITVLGV
;
A
#
# COMPACT_ATOMS: atom_id res chain seq x y z
N ILE A 1 -10.43 -12.41 14.59
CA ILE A 1 -10.24 -11.29 13.66
C ILE A 1 -8.93 -11.48 12.91
N ASP A 2 -9.01 -11.48 11.60
CA ASP A 2 -7.82 -11.57 10.77
C ASP A 2 -7.11 -10.23 10.73
N SER A 3 -5.80 -10.29 10.76
CA SER A 3 -4.98 -9.09 10.65
C SER A 3 -3.75 -9.38 9.79
N ILE A 4 -3.18 -8.31 9.26
CA ILE A 4 -1.92 -8.38 8.52
C ILE A 4 -0.98 -7.33 9.10
N VAL A 5 0.28 -7.70 9.26
CA VAL A 5 1.32 -6.79 9.72
C VAL A 5 2.23 -6.48 8.54
N ILE A 6 2.42 -5.20 8.26
CA ILE A 6 3.20 -4.74 7.14
C ILE A 6 4.33 -3.86 7.65
N ASP A 7 5.52 -4.06 7.12
CA ASP A 7 6.66 -3.23 7.43
C ASP A 7 6.36 -1.76 7.08
N GLU A 8 6.72 -0.84 7.94
CA GLU A 8 6.45 0.58 7.78
C GLU A 8 7.04 1.16 6.50
N ILE A 9 8.26 0.76 6.18
CA ILE A 9 8.94 1.23 4.96
C ILE A 9 8.21 0.71 3.73
N ALA A 10 7.83 -0.56 3.73
CA ALA A 10 7.09 -1.15 2.62
C ALA A 10 5.72 -0.50 2.48
N PHE A 11 5.03 -0.25 3.59
CA PHE A 11 3.72 0.38 3.56
C PHE A 11 3.77 1.80 3.02
N SER A 12 4.85 2.54 3.24
CA SER A 12 4.95 3.91 2.78
C SER A 12 4.83 4.03 1.25
N LEU A 13 5.14 2.97 0.51
CA LEU A 13 4.96 2.93 -0.94
C LEU A 13 3.47 3.01 -1.33
N VAL A 14 2.60 2.46 -0.52
CA VAL A 14 1.15 2.39 -0.81
C VAL A 14 0.33 3.34 0.07
N GLU A 15 0.95 4.01 1.01
CA GLU A 15 0.24 4.84 1.99
C GLU A 15 -0.63 5.92 1.34
N ASN A 16 -0.17 6.52 0.25
CA ASN A 16 -0.93 7.54 -0.47
C ASN A 16 -2.23 6.99 -1.05
N ILE A 17 -2.28 5.72 -1.36
CA ILE A 17 -3.51 5.08 -1.85
C ILE A 17 -4.56 5.07 -0.74
N PHE A 18 -4.13 4.81 0.50
CA PHE A 18 -5.03 4.83 1.64
C PHE A 18 -5.48 6.24 2.03
N ASN A 19 -4.75 7.27 1.60
CA ASN A 19 -5.10 8.67 1.85
C ASN A 19 -5.88 9.33 0.71
N ARG A 20 -6.34 8.58 -0.25
CA ARG A 20 -6.89 9.06 -1.51
C ARG A 20 -8.05 10.06 -1.39
N ASP A 21 -8.87 9.95 -0.38
CA ASP A 21 -10.06 10.77 -0.20
C ASP A 21 -9.81 12.05 0.61
N LYS A 22 -8.57 12.44 0.74
CA LYS A 22 -8.13 13.59 1.54
C LYS A 22 -8.44 13.44 3.03
N GLU A 23 -8.98 12.33 3.47
CA GLU A 23 -9.03 12.01 4.88
C GLU A 23 -7.62 11.68 5.29
N LYS A 24 -7.13 12.38 6.30
CA LYS A 24 -5.75 12.17 6.72
C LYS A 24 -5.59 10.79 7.34
N PHE A 25 -4.78 9.98 6.72
CA PHE A 25 -4.27 8.77 7.36
C PHE A 25 -3.21 9.23 8.38
N PHE A 26 -3.48 8.97 9.65
CA PHE A 26 -2.52 9.34 10.68
C PHE A 26 -1.47 8.24 10.76
N HIS A 27 -0.25 8.56 10.36
CA HIS A 27 0.86 7.61 10.34
C HIS A 27 1.04 6.88 11.68
N TRP A 28 0.75 7.56 12.77
CA TRP A 28 0.90 7.03 14.13
C TRP A 28 -0.44 6.80 14.83
N GLY A 29 -1.51 6.66 14.09
CA GLY A 29 -2.83 6.51 14.66
C GLY A 29 -3.59 5.33 14.10
N ALA A 30 -4.90 5.33 14.33
CA ALA A 30 -5.81 4.33 13.79
C ALA A 30 -6.77 5.00 12.83
N THR A 31 -6.96 4.40 11.64
CA THR A 31 -7.89 4.91 10.64
C THR A 31 -8.82 3.80 10.20
N PHE A 32 -10.12 4.03 10.34
CA PHE A 32 -11.12 3.08 9.87
C PHE A 32 -11.40 3.32 8.39
N ILE A 33 -11.44 2.23 7.61
CA ILE A 33 -11.70 2.27 6.18
C ILE A 33 -12.95 1.41 5.91
N ASN A 34 -14.02 2.04 5.40
CA ASN A 34 -15.25 1.33 5.13
C ASN A 34 -15.17 0.49 3.85
N GLN A 35 -16.18 -0.35 3.64
CA GLN A 35 -16.22 -1.30 2.53
C GLN A 35 -16.13 -0.63 1.16
N GLU A 36 -16.78 0.51 0.97
CA GLU A 36 -16.74 1.23 -0.31
C GLU A 36 -15.33 1.73 -0.64
N LYS A 37 -14.64 2.29 0.37
CA LYS A 37 -13.26 2.74 0.20
C LYS A 37 -12.32 1.57 -0.05
N ILE A 38 -12.57 0.43 0.57
CA ILE A 38 -11.75 -0.78 0.35
C ILE A 38 -11.78 -1.16 -1.13
N ARG A 39 -12.93 -1.12 -1.79
CA ARG A 39 -13.03 -1.43 -3.23
C ARG A 39 -12.17 -0.51 -4.08
N ASP A 40 -12.22 0.78 -3.77
CA ASP A 40 -11.42 1.77 -4.50
C ASP A 40 -9.93 1.57 -4.28
N ILE A 41 -9.54 1.24 -3.06
CA ILE A 41 -8.14 0.97 -2.71
C ILE A 41 -7.64 -0.27 -3.44
N ILE A 42 -8.45 -1.31 -3.52
CA ILE A 42 -8.10 -2.54 -4.25
C ILE A 42 -7.80 -2.22 -5.72
N LYS A 43 -8.64 -1.40 -6.36
CA LYS A 43 -8.42 -0.99 -7.75
C LYS A 43 -7.10 -0.26 -7.92
N ASP A 44 -6.78 0.65 -7.01
CA ASP A 44 -5.55 1.41 -7.07
C ASP A 44 -4.33 0.53 -6.82
N LEU A 45 -4.46 -0.46 -5.93
CA LEU A 45 -3.38 -1.43 -5.69
C LEU A 45 -3.10 -2.30 -6.92
N TYR A 46 -4.14 -2.73 -7.63
CA TYR A 46 -3.96 -3.46 -8.88
C TYR A 46 -3.24 -2.62 -9.94
N ARG A 47 -3.60 -1.34 -10.02
CA ARG A 47 -2.93 -0.41 -10.95
C ARG A 47 -1.47 -0.23 -10.59
N LEU A 48 -1.18 -0.05 -9.31
CA LEU A 48 0.19 0.08 -8.84
C LEU A 48 1.00 -1.18 -9.11
N HIS A 49 0.42 -2.35 -8.85
CA HIS A 49 1.08 -3.62 -9.13
C HIS A 49 1.46 -3.75 -10.61
N SER A 50 0.49 -3.45 -11.50
CA SER A 50 0.74 -3.52 -12.95
C SER A 50 1.81 -2.53 -13.38
N PHE A 51 1.79 -1.33 -12.83
CA PHE A 51 2.77 -0.30 -13.13
C PHE A 51 4.18 -0.76 -12.74
N ILE A 52 4.35 -1.21 -11.50
CA ILE A 52 5.66 -1.67 -11.00
C ILE A 52 6.14 -2.90 -11.79
N ASN A 53 5.22 -3.82 -12.10
CA ASN A 53 5.57 -5.05 -12.81
C ASN A 53 6.17 -4.78 -14.19
N GLN A 54 5.78 -3.69 -14.85
CA GLN A 54 6.28 -3.32 -16.17
C GLN A 54 7.63 -2.60 -16.13
N LEU A 55 8.05 -2.13 -14.97
CA LEU A 55 9.25 -1.32 -14.84
C LEU A 55 10.50 -2.18 -14.76
N ASP A 56 11.53 -1.82 -15.52
CA ASP A 56 12.86 -2.43 -15.42
C ASP A 56 13.78 -1.63 -14.50
N LYS A 57 13.40 -0.39 -14.21
CA LYS A 57 14.15 0.50 -13.34
C LYS A 57 13.19 1.45 -12.64
N TYR A 58 13.68 2.13 -11.61
CA TYR A 58 12.89 3.09 -10.85
C TYR A 58 12.29 4.18 -11.74
N ASP A 59 11.01 4.50 -11.49
CA ASP A 59 10.31 5.61 -12.13
C ASP A 59 9.91 6.63 -11.07
N LYS A 60 10.03 7.90 -11.41
CA LYS A 60 9.74 9.03 -10.49
C LYS A 60 8.29 9.06 -10.01
N ALA A 61 7.38 8.38 -10.69
CA ALA A 61 5.99 8.30 -10.27
C ALA A 61 5.84 7.49 -8.97
N LEU A 62 6.83 6.65 -8.64
CA LEU A 62 6.84 5.86 -7.41
C LEU A 62 7.51 6.67 -6.31
N LYS A 63 6.72 7.11 -5.34
CA LYS A 63 7.25 7.86 -4.20
C LYS A 63 6.79 7.22 -2.90
N LEU A 64 7.73 7.06 -2.00
CA LEU A 64 7.45 6.69 -0.63
C LEU A 64 7.16 7.97 0.16
N ILE A 65 6.66 7.82 1.38
CA ILE A 65 6.30 8.97 2.21
C ILE A 65 7.53 9.79 2.59
N PHE A 66 8.64 9.12 2.88
CA PHE A 66 9.86 9.78 3.29
C PHE A 66 10.89 9.78 2.16
N GLU A 67 11.57 10.91 1.98
CA GLU A 67 12.54 11.07 0.91
C GLU A 67 13.71 10.09 1.00
N GLU A 68 14.22 9.84 2.20
CA GLU A 68 15.32 8.91 2.40
C GLU A 68 14.95 7.50 1.98
N GLU A 69 13.73 7.07 2.29
CA GLU A 69 13.23 5.77 1.88
C GLU A 69 13.04 5.70 0.37
N THR A 70 12.61 6.80 -0.24
CA THR A 70 12.45 6.89 -1.69
C THR A 70 13.80 6.73 -2.40
N GLU A 71 14.85 7.36 -1.89
CA GLU A 71 16.19 7.22 -2.44
C GLU A 71 16.70 5.79 -2.33
N LEU A 72 16.51 5.17 -1.18
CA LEU A 72 16.92 3.78 -0.97
C LEU A 72 16.20 2.85 -1.93
N PHE A 73 14.89 3.03 -2.07
CA PHE A 73 14.06 2.26 -2.98
C PHE A 73 14.53 2.44 -4.42
N ALA A 74 14.79 3.69 -4.84
CA ALA A 74 15.23 3.99 -6.20
C ALA A 74 16.59 3.37 -6.52
N ASN A 75 17.53 3.45 -5.59
CA ASN A 75 18.89 2.95 -5.78
C ASN A 75 18.96 1.42 -5.84
N HIS A 76 17.99 0.74 -5.24
CA HIS A 76 17.95 -0.72 -5.17
C HIS A 76 16.64 -1.28 -5.73
N PHE A 77 16.09 -0.62 -6.74
CA PHE A 77 14.77 -0.96 -7.29
C PHE A 77 14.65 -2.42 -7.69
N ILE A 78 15.62 -2.97 -8.40
CA ILE A 78 15.57 -4.36 -8.87
C ILE A 78 15.52 -5.35 -7.70
N PHE A 79 16.20 -5.02 -6.61
CA PHE A 79 16.15 -5.84 -5.40
C PHE A 79 14.79 -5.74 -4.71
N PHE A 80 14.24 -4.53 -4.60
CA PHE A 80 12.98 -4.31 -3.90
C PHE A 80 11.74 -4.63 -4.72
N LYS A 81 11.84 -4.64 -6.04
CA LYS A 81 10.69 -4.87 -6.92
C LYS A 81 9.89 -6.13 -6.57
N PRO A 82 10.50 -7.33 -6.48
CA PRO A 82 9.72 -8.53 -6.16
C PRO A 82 9.10 -8.47 -4.76
N GLN A 83 9.77 -7.83 -3.81
CA GLN A 83 9.25 -7.64 -2.46
C GLN A 83 8.04 -6.71 -2.47
N ALA A 84 8.13 -5.61 -3.22
CA ALA A 84 7.03 -4.65 -3.36
C ALA A 84 5.81 -5.31 -4.03
N LEU A 85 6.02 -6.05 -5.09
CA LEU A 85 4.94 -6.75 -5.78
C LEU A 85 4.26 -7.77 -4.86
N ASN A 86 5.04 -8.52 -4.12
CA ASN A 86 4.50 -9.50 -3.18
C ASN A 86 3.71 -8.83 -2.06
N MET A 87 4.23 -7.74 -1.52
CA MET A 87 3.55 -6.96 -0.49
C MET A 87 2.19 -6.45 -0.97
N ILE A 88 2.14 -5.92 -2.19
CA ILE A 88 0.89 -5.42 -2.78
C ILE A 88 -0.11 -6.56 -2.94
N ILE A 89 0.33 -7.73 -3.39
CA ILE A 89 -0.53 -8.91 -3.53
C ILE A 89 -1.10 -9.32 -2.16
N GLU A 90 -0.28 -9.37 -1.13
CA GLU A 90 -0.72 -9.76 0.20
C GLU A 90 -1.75 -8.78 0.77
N ILE A 91 -1.51 -7.48 0.61
CA ILE A 91 -2.46 -6.46 1.04
C ILE A 91 -3.77 -6.60 0.27
N THR A 92 -3.68 -6.80 -1.05
CA THR A 92 -4.88 -6.91 -1.89
C THR A 92 -5.72 -8.11 -1.49
N LYS A 93 -5.11 -9.26 -1.25
CA LYS A 93 -5.83 -10.46 -0.79
C LYS A 93 -6.51 -10.22 0.55
N PHE A 94 -5.82 -9.56 1.48
CA PHE A 94 -6.40 -9.23 2.78
C PHE A 94 -7.61 -8.32 2.62
N LEU A 95 -7.51 -7.30 1.78
CA LEU A 95 -8.59 -6.35 1.54
C LEU A 95 -9.78 -7.01 0.83
N GLU A 96 -9.53 -7.89 -0.12
CA GLU A 96 -10.59 -8.63 -0.80
C GLU A 96 -11.38 -9.49 0.19
N LYS A 97 -10.69 -10.15 1.10
CA LYS A 97 -11.33 -10.91 2.17
C LYS A 97 -12.16 -10.01 3.08
N ALA A 98 -11.60 -8.87 3.48
CA ALA A 98 -12.28 -7.91 4.34
C ALA A 98 -13.53 -7.32 3.67
N GLU A 99 -13.47 -7.05 2.37
CA GLU A 99 -14.62 -6.56 1.61
C GLU A 99 -15.79 -7.54 1.65
N ASN A 100 -15.50 -8.83 1.58
CA ASN A 100 -16.53 -9.88 1.54
C ASN A 100 -17.05 -10.28 2.92
N GLU A 101 -16.23 -10.19 3.97
CA GLU A 101 -16.54 -10.74 5.29
C GLU A 101 -16.82 -9.68 6.37
N TYR A 102 -16.39 -8.44 6.15
CA TYR A 102 -16.46 -7.37 7.16
C TYR A 102 -16.99 -6.07 6.58
N ASP A 103 -17.46 -5.17 7.47
CA ASP A 103 -17.93 -3.84 7.06
C ASP A 103 -16.78 -2.89 6.71
N GLY A 104 -15.58 -3.21 7.14
CA GLY A 104 -14.42 -2.39 6.90
C GLY A 104 -13.21 -2.90 7.68
N ILE A 105 -12.14 -2.13 7.64
CA ILE A 105 -10.90 -2.45 8.35
C ILE A 105 -10.41 -1.23 9.10
N THR A 106 -9.55 -1.46 10.08
CA THR A 106 -8.83 -0.38 10.76
C THR A 106 -7.35 -0.51 10.42
N VAL A 107 -6.77 0.58 9.95
CA VAL A 107 -5.33 0.66 9.68
C VAL A 107 -4.67 1.33 10.86
N LEU A 108 -3.69 0.66 11.44
CA LEU A 108 -2.93 1.19 12.57
C LEU A 108 -1.58 1.69 12.08
N GLY A 109 -1.27 2.95 12.39
CA GLY A 109 0.06 3.50 12.18
C GLY A 109 1.04 2.94 13.19
N VAL A 110 2.29 2.80 12.79
CA VAL A 110 3.33 2.20 13.63
C VAL A 110 4.39 3.22 14.00
#